data_e493f8663ce78547c2f4eaa7406736ce
#
_entry.id   e493f8663ce78547c2f4eaa7406736ce
#
_cell.length_a   1.000
_cell.length_b   1.000
_cell.length_c   1.000
_cell.angle_alpha   90.00
_cell.angle_beta   90.00
_cell.angle_gamma   90.00
#
_symmetry.space_group_name_H-M   'P 1'
#
loop_
_entity.id
_entity.type
_entity.pdbx_description
1 polymer ?
#
loop_
_entity_poly.entity_id
_entity_poly.type
_entity_poly.pdbx_seq_one_letter_code
_entity_poly.pdbx_strand_id
1 'polypeptide(L)'
;MYVFRALVVWLLIVFAESAHGTLRQLFLAPLIGDFMARRIAFFVAILLIFLITYFFIRWIDAPNIKSLFAVGSMWMILMTLFEFGLGLFIMNYSRERMFEDYNISRGGLMGFGLLFMIFAPWLAMKLRSRKSQVYEIQTPHR
;
A
#
# COMPACT_ATOMS: atom_id res chain seq x y z
N MET A 1 1.53 -21.88 0.72
CA MET A 1 0.25 -21.18 0.90
C MET A 1 0.40 -19.72 0.60
N TYR A 2 -0.30 -19.25 -0.42
CA TYR A 2 -0.19 -17.85 -0.84
C TYR A 2 -0.73 -16.85 0.20
N VAL A 3 -1.73 -17.22 0.99
CA VAL A 3 -2.30 -16.35 2.05
C VAL A 3 -1.26 -16.01 3.11
N PHE A 4 -0.51 -16.99 3.58
CA PHE A 4 0.56 -16.76 4.54
C PHE A 4 1.65 -15.83 4.00
N ARG A 5 2.08 -16.07 2.75
CA ARG A 5 3.04 -15.21 2.07
C ARG A 5 2.51 -13.80 1.88
N ALA A 6 1.22 -13.66 1.54
CA ALA A 6 0.57 -12.37 1.43
C ALA A 6 0.54 -11.62 2.76
N LEU A 7 0.33 -12.31 3.89
CA LEU A 7 0.40 -11.71 5.23
C LEU A 7 1.81 -11.21 5.57
N VAL A 8 2.84 -11.98 5.23
CA VAL A 8 4.24 -11.56 5.42
C VAL A 8 4.54 -10.29 4.63
N VAL A 9 4.10 -10.23 3.38
CA VAL A 9 4.27 -9.02 2.54
C VAL A 9 3.48 -7.85 3.11
N TRP A 10 2.27 -8.08 3.61
CA TRP A 10 1.50 -7.04 4.29
C TRP A 10 2.25 -6.47 5.52
N LEU A 11 2.88 -7.32 6.32
CA LEU A 11 3.71 -6.86 7.45
C LEU A 11 4.88 -5.98 6.99
N LEU A 12 5.51 -6.32 5.86
CA LEU A 12 6.54 -5.46 5.26
C LEU A 12 5.98 -4.10 4.84
N ILE A 13 4.79 -4.08 4.25
CA ILE A 13 4.10 -2.85 3.87
C ILE A 13 3.80 -2.01 5.11
N VAL A 14 3.22 -2.61 6.17
CA VAL A 14 2.93 -1.93 7.44
C VAL A 14 4.19 -1.32 8.05
N PHE A 15 5.28 -2.07 8.06
CA PHE A 15 6.55 -1.58 8.58
C PHE A 15 7.08 -0.39 7.77
N ALA A 16 7.08 -0.50 6.45
CA ALA A 16 7.53 0.57 5.56
C ALA A 16 6.66 1.82 5.68
N GLU A 17 5.34 1.66 5.71
CA GLU A 17 4.39 2.77 5.85
C GLU A 17 4.49 3.43 7.24
N SER A 18 4.69 2.67 8.29
CA SER A 18 4.87 3.20 9.65
C SER A 18 6.15 4.03 9.74
N ALA A 19 7.26 3.54 9.19
CA ALA A 19 8.51 4.29 9.11
C ALA A 19 8.34 5.57 8.27
N HIS A 20 7.71 5.46 7.11
CA HIS A 20 7.41 6.59 6.24
C HIS A 20 6.51 7.63 6.93
N GLY A 21 5.44 7.22 7.60
CA GLY A 21 4.54 8.09 8.34
C GLY A 21 5.25 8.82 9.48
N THR A 22 6.14 8.14 10.20
CA THR A 22 6.96 8.73 11.25
C THR A 22 7.91 9.79 10.68
N LEU A 23 8.61 9.49 9.60
CA LEU A 23 9.49 10.44 8.91
C LEU A 23 8.71 11.67 8.42
N ARG A 24 7.50 11.47 7.90
CA ARG A 24 6.63 12.58 7.53
C ARG A 24 6.34 13.49 8.69
N GLN A 25 5.94 12.96 9.83
CA GLN A 25 5.59 13.76 11.01
C GLN A 25 6.79 14.48 11.62
N LEU A 26 7.94 13.82 11.69
CA LEU A 26 9.11 14.36 12.35
C LEU A 26 9.90 15.37 11.48
N PHE A 27 9.97 15.13 10.17
CA PHE A 27 10.84 15.93 9.30
C PHE A 27 10.08 16.73 8.25
N LEU A 28 9.05 16.18 7.63
CA LEU A 28 8.39 16.84 6.50
C LEU A 28 7.33 17.85 6.98
N ALA A 29 6.45 17.47 7.90
CA ALA A 29 5.38 18.32 8.38
C ALA A 29 5.87 19.62 9.04
N PRO A 30 6.97 19.62 9.84
CA PRO A 30 7.51 20.87 10.38
C PRO A 30 8.07 21.83 9.33
N LEU A 31 8.50 21.32 8.16
CA LEU A 31 9.11 22.13 7.10
C LEU A 31 8.07 22.77 6.18
N ILE A 32 7.03 22.04 5.79
CA ILE A 32 6.08 22.45 4.74
C ILE A 32 4.62 22.48 5.20
N GLY A 33 4.35 22.16 6.46
CA GLY A 33 3.00 22.06 7.02
C GLY A 33 2.37 20.68 6.84
N ASP A 34 1.45 20.33 7.73
CA ASP A 34 0.82 19.02 7.77
C ASP A 34 0.02 18.70 6.50
N PHE A 35 -0.69 19.67 5.95
CA PHE A 35 -1.52 19.47 4.74
C PHE A 35 -0.69 19.08 3.52
N MET A 36 0.37 19.83 3.23
CA MET A 36 1.26 19.52 2.09
C MET A 36 2.08 18.25 2.34
N ALA A 37 2.52 18.05 3.58
CA ALA A 37 3.25 16.82 3.95
C ALA A 37 2.40 15.57 3.70
N ARG A 38 1.12 15.59 4.06
CA ARG A 38 0.21 14.46 3.81
C ARG A 38 -0.01 14.19 2.32
N ARG A 39 -0.10 15.22 1.50
CA ARG A 39 -0.25 15.05 0.04
C ARG A 39 0.98 14.43 -0.60
N ILE A 40 2.16 14.95 -0.30
CA ILE A 40 3.41 14.38 -0.81
C ILE A 40 3.60 12.96 -0.31
N ALA A 41 3.36 12.72 0.96
CA ALA A 41 3.46 11.42 1.58
C ALA A 41 2.49 10.39 0.97
N PHE A 42 1.31 10.80 0.52
CA PHE A 42 0.36 9.93 -0.17
C PHE A 42 0.97 9.31 -1.43
N PHE A 43 1.60 10.11 -2.27
CA PHE A 43 2.23 9.61 -3.50
C PHE A 43 3.41 8.69 -3.18
N VAL A 44 4.19 9.02 -2.16
CA VAL A 44 5.29 8.14 -1.69
C VAL A 44 4.74 6.83 -1.14
N ALA A 45 3.65 6.86 -0.39
CA ALA A 45 2.98 5.67 0.14
C ALA A 45 2.50 4.75 -0.99
N ILE A 46 1.82 5.28 -1.99
CA ILE A 46 1.40 4.53 -3.18
C ILE A 46 2.60 3.86 -3.86
N LEU A 47 3.68 4.58 -4.03
CA LEU A 47 4.90 4.06 -4.63
C LEU A 47 5.52 2.93 -3.79
N LEU A 48 5.59 3.10 -2.47
CA LEU A 48 6.11 2.07 -1.55
C LEU A 48 5.27 0.79 -1.60
N ILE A 49 3.96 0.91 -1.50
CA ILE A 49 3.03 -0.23 -1.59
C ILE A 49 3.23 -0.95 -2.93
N PHE A 50 3.28 -0.20 -4.03
CA PHE A 50 3.46 -0.77 -5.35
C PHE A 50 4.81 -1.47 -5.50
N LEU A 51 5.91 -0.86 -5.09
CA LEU A 51 7.25 -1.43 -5.20
C LEU A 51 7.38 -2.72 -4.38
N ILE A 52 6.93 -2.72 -3.14
CA ILE A 52 6.96 -3.91 -2.29
C ILE A 52 6.12 -5.03 -2.93
N THR A 53 4.91 -4.69 -3.37
CA THR A 53 4.03 -5.65 -4.05
C THR A 53 4.67 -6.20 -5.33
N TYR A 54 5.24 -5.35 -6.16
CA TYR A 54 5.89 -5.73 -7.41
C TYR A 54 7.04 -6.71 -7.21
N PHE A 55 7.89 -6.47 -6.21
CA PHE A 55 9.02 -7.37 -5.93
C PHE A 55 8.56 -8.73 -5.39
N PHE A 56 7.51 -8.76 -4.57
CA PHE A 56 7.08 -9.97 -3.87
C PHE A 56 5.89 -10.69 -4.50
N ILE A 57 5.26 -10.13 -5.54
CA ILE A 57 4.03 -10.71 -6.11
C ILE A 57 4.23 -12.15 -6.61
N ARG A 58 5.38 -12.45 -7.20
CA ARG A 58 5.70 -13.82 -7.63
C ARG A 58 5.92 -14.77 -6.46
N TRP A 59 6.50 -14.27 -5.39
CA TRP A 59 6.69 -15.06 -4.17
C TRP A 59 5.36 -15.36 -3.47
N ILE A 60 4.40 -14.45 -3.54
CA ILE A 60 3.05 -14.68 -3.01
C ILE A 60 2.40 -15.86 -3.73
N ASP A 61 2.61 -15.98 -5.04
CA ASP A 61 2.18 -17.12 -5.86
C ASP A 61 0.66 -17.33 -5.80
N ALA A 62 -0.11 -16.27 -5.98
CA ALA A 62 -1.57 -16.34 -6.05
C ALA A 62 -2.00 -17.03 -7.36
N PRO A 63 -2.88 -18.04 -7.29
CA PRO A 63 -3.14 -18.92 -8.44
C PRO A 63 -3.93 -18.29 -9.57
N ASN A 64 -4.73 -17.26 -9.30
CA ASN A 64 -5.59 -16.62 -10.30
C ASN A 64 -5.90 -15.16 -9.95
N ILE A 65 -6.61 -14.47 -10.86
CA ILE A 65 -7.00 -13.07 -10.68
C ILE A 65 -7.88 -12.87 -9.43
N LYS A 66 -8.80 -13.77 -9.16
CA LYS A 66 -9.67 -13.70 -7.98
C LYS A 66 -8.86 -13.75 -6.69
N SER A 67 -7.83 -14.58 -6.64
CA SER A 67 -6.92 -14.65 -5.50
C SER A 67 -6.09 -13.37 -5.32
N LEU A 68 -5.68 -12.72 -6.41
CA LEU A 68 -5.00 -11.43 -6.35
C LEU A 68 -5.88 -10.34 -5.73
N PHE A 69 -7.14 -10.25 -6.15
CA PHE A 69 -8.09 -9.30 -5.56
C PHE A 69 -8.45 -9.67 -4.12
N ALA A 70 -8.52 -10.95 -3.79
CA ALA A 70 -8.72 -11.41 -2.41
C ALA A 70 -7.55 -10.98 -1.50
N VAL A 71 -6.31 -11.10 -1.96
CA VAL A 71 -5.11 -10.61 -1.26
C VAL A 71 -5.18 -9.10 -1.06
N GLY A 72 -5.48 -8.34 -2.10
CA GLY A 72 -5.60 -6.88 -2.02
C GLY A 72 -6.70 -6.44 -1.05
N SER A 73 -7.86 -7.09 -1.10
CA SER A 73 -8.97 -6.82 -0.18
C SER A 73 -8.63 -7.16 1.27
N MET A 74 -7.95 -8.26 1.49
CA MET A 74 -7.44 -8.66 2.81
C MET A 74 -6.46 -7.60 3.34
N TRP A 75 -5.53 -7.13 2.52
CA TRP A 75 -4.59 -6.08 2.89
C TRP A 75 -5.30 -4.78 3.25
N MET A 76 -6.32 -4.39 2.48
CA MET A 76 -7.12 -3.20 2.76
C MET A 76 -7.81 -3.31 4.13
N ILE A 77 -8.47 -4.43 4.39
CA ILE A 77 -9.17 -4.66 5.66
C ILE A 77 -8.18 -4.62 6.84
N LEU A 78 -7.08 -5.35 6.74
CA LEU A 78 -6.04 -5.40 7.76
C LEU A 78 -5.39 -4.04 8.00
N MET A 79 -5.13 -3.28 6.93
CA MET A 79 -4.56 -1.93 7.04
C MET A 79 -5.55 -0.98 7.72
N THR A 80 -6.82 -1.03 7.35
CA THR A 80 -7.87 -0.23 7.99
C THR A 80 -7.95 -0.52 9.49
N LEU A 81 -7.97 -1.79 9.87
CA LEU A 81 -7.98 -2.20 11.29
C LEU A 81 -6.72 -1.73 12.02
N PHE A 82 -5.56 -1.84 11.38
CA PHE A 82 -4.29 -1.39 11.94
C PHE A 82 -4.29 0.13 12.16
N GLU A 83 -4.69 0.91 11.15
CA GLU A 83 -4.72 2.37 11.22
C GLU A 83 -5.71 2.88 12.29
N PHE A 84 -6.92 2.34 12.34
CA PHE A 84 -7.89 2.67 13.38
C PHE A 84 -7.40 2.26 14.77
N GLY A 85 -6.84 1.06 14.91
CA GLY A 85 -6.27 0.60 16.16
C GLY A 85 -5.13 1.49 16.65
N LEU A 86 -4.20 1.81 15.75
CA LEU A 86 -3.07 2.71 16.05
C LEU A 86 -3.57 4.10 16.45
N GLY A 87 -4.47 4.68 15.68
CA GLY A 87 -5.00 6.02 15.93
C GLY A 87 -5.77 6.14 17.23
N LEU A 88 -6.68 5.20 17.51
CA LEU A 88 -7.55 5.26 18.67
C LEU A 88 -6.86 4.83 19.98
N PHE A 89 -6.01 3.79 19.93
CA PHE A 89 -5.46 3.18 21.15
C PHE A 89 -4.05 3.66 21.50
N ILE A 90 -3.22 3.97 20.50
CA ILE A 90 -1.82 4.37 20.72
C ILE A 90 -1.66 5.88 20.59
N MET A 91 -2.18 6.47 19.53
CA MET A 91 -2.07 7.92 19.26
C MET A 91 -3.13 8.74 19.98
N ASN A 92 -4.14 8.11 20.58
CA ASN A 92 -5.28 8.77 21.24
C ASN A 92 -5.99 9.82 20.40
N TYR A 93 -6.06 9.59 19.09
CA TYR A 93 -6.80 10.48 18.19
C TYR A 93 -8.31 10.39 18.46
N SER A 94 -9.00 11.53 18.35
CA SER A 94 -10.45 11.54 18.36
C SER A 94 -11.02 10.84 17.12
N ARG A 95 -12.25 10.33 17.20
CA ARG A 95 -12.94 9.75 16.05
C ARG A 95 -13.03 10.74 14.89
N GLU A 96 -13.25 12.00 15.18
CA GLU A 96 -13.30 13.08 14.19
C GLU A 96 -11.98 13.22 13.43
N ARG A 97 -10.84 13.18 14.14
CA ARG A 97 -9.51 13.20 13.53
C ARG A 97 -9.28 12.00 12.60
N MET A 98 -9.73 10.82 13.00
CA MET A 98 -9.62 9.61 12.19
C MET A 98 -10.39 9.74 10.87
N PHE A 99 -11.61 10.29 10.92
CA PHE A 99 -12.44 10.46 9.74
C PHE A 99 -12.00 11.61 8.82
N GLU A 100 -11.24 12.58 9.32
CA GLU A 100 -10.66 13.64 8.48
C GLU A 100 -9.78 13.10 7.35
N ASP A 101 -9.01 12.05 7.62
CA ASP A 101 -8.13 11.43 6.62
C ASP A 101 -8.90 10.76 5.47
N TYR A 102 -10.19 10.44 5.69
CA TYR A 102 -11.07 9.89 4.67
C TYR A 102 -11.95 10.95 3.99
N ASN A 103 -11.96 12.17 4.48
CA ASN A 103 -12.79 13.24 3.92
C ASN A 103 -12.08 13.92 2.76
N ILE A 104 -12.49 13.59 1.54
CA ILE A 104 -11.92 14.13 0.29
C ILE A 104 -12.06 15.66 0.22
N SER A 105 -13.16 16.22 0.69
CA SER A 105 -13.39 17.66 0.66
C SER A 105 -12.42 18.44 1.54
N ARG A 106 -11.84 17.79 2.55
CA ARG A 106 -10.80 18.36 3.43
C ARG A 106 -9.38 17.91 3.08
N GLY A 107 -9.18 17.32 1.89
CA GLY A 107 -7.89 16.85 1.41
C GLY A 107 -7.46 15.48 1.95
N GLY A 108 -8.36 14.70 2.54
CA GLY A 108 -8.12 13.33 2.97
C GLY A 108 -7.97 12.39 1.79
N LEU A 109 -6.84 11.69 1.68
CA LEU A 109 -6.50 10.79 0.57
C LEU A 109 -6.43 9.33 1.00
N MET A 110 -6.68 9.02 2.27
CA MET A 110 -6.54 7.67 2.84
C MET A 110 -7.43 6.65 2.12
N GLY A 111 -8.66 7.02 1.79
CA GLY A 111 -9.59 6.14 1.06
C GLY A 111 -9.05 5.72 -0.32
N PHE A 112 -8.38 6.63 -1.02
CA PHE A 112 -7.73 6.31 -2.31
C PHE A 112 -6.55 5.36 -2.14
N GLY A 113 -5.76 5.51 -1.09
CA GLY A 113 -4.66 4.60 -0.76
C GLY A 113 -5.14 3.19 -0.48
N LEU A 114 -6.20 3.05 0.32
CA LEU A 114 -6.84 1.77 0.62
C LEU A 114 -7.44 1.13 -0.63
N LEU A 115 -8.09 1.91 -1.48
CA LEU A 115 -8.61 1.43 -2.76
C LEU A 115 -7.49 0.93 -3.68
N PHE A 116 -6.38 1.65 -3.73
CA PHE A 116 -5.20 1.22 -4.48
C PHE A 116 -4.64 -0.12 -3.98
N MET A 117 -4.66 -0.38 -2.67
CA MET A 117 -4.22 -1.67 -2.12
C MET A 117 -4.98 -2.86 -2.70
N ILE A 118 -6.28 -2.70 -2.99
CA ILE A 118 -7.10 -3.76 -3.59
C ILE A 118 -6.56 -4.13 -4.98
N PHE A 119 -6.17 -3.14 -5.76
CA PHE A 119 -5.69 -3.32 -7.13
C PHE A 119 -4.19 -3.59 -7.25
N ALA A 120 -3.41 -3.28 -6.21
CA ALA A 120 -1.95 -3.36 -6.24
C ALA A 120 -1.41 -4.76 -6.62
N PRO A 121 -1.90 -5.89 -6.06
CA PRO A 121 -1.44 -7.21 -6.45
C PRO A 121 -1.70 -7.53 -7.92
N TRP A 122 -2.90 -7.20 -8.40
CA TRP A 122 -3.26 -7.40 -9.80
C TRP A 122 -2.39 -6.55 -10.75
N LEU A 123 -2.23 -5.28 -10.44
CA LEU A 123 -1.43 -4.36 -11.25
C LEU A 123 0.04 -4.80 -11.29
N ALA A 124 0.60 -5.17 -10.16
CA ALA A 124 1.98 -5.66 -10.05
C ALA A 124 2.20 -6.92 -10.88
N MET A 125 1.27 -7.88 -10.81
CA MET A 125 1.33 -9.10 -11.60
C MET A 125 1.23 -8.81 -13.10
N LYS A 126 0.31 -7.95 -13.51
CA LYS A 126 0.11 -7.57 -14.90
C LYS A 126 1.36 -6.93 -15.51
N LEU A 127 1.97 -5.99 -14.80
CA LEU A 127 3.19 -5.30 -15.28
C LEU A 127 4.39 -6.24 -15.31
N ARG A 128 4.50 -7.13 -14.35
CA ARG A 128 5.58 -8.10 -14.27
C ARG A 128 5.49 -9.18 -15.35
N SER A 129 4.28 -9.61 -15.70
CA SER A 129 4.03 -10.55 -16.81
C SER A 129 4.39 -9.94 -18.16
N ARG A 130 4.06 -8.69 -18.42
CA ARG A 130 4.44 -7.98 -19.65
C ARG A 130 5.95 -7.92 -19.81
N LYS A 131 6.69 -7.65 -18.75
CA LYS A 131 8.15 -7.60 -18.79
C LYS A 131 8.74 -8.95 -19.18
N SER A 132 8.21 -10.05 -18.67
CA SER A 132 8.66 -11.40 -19.04
C SER A 132 8.46 -11.69 -20.53
N GLN A 133 7.32 -11.32 -21.10
CA GLN A 133 7.03 -11.51 -22.52
C GLN A 133 7.98 -10.73 -23.44
N VAL A 134 8.32 -9.50 -23.06
CA VAL A 134 9.27 -8.68 -23.83
C VAL A 134 10.65 -9.33 -23.86
N TYR A 135 11.11 -9.91 -22.74
CA TYR A 135 12.39 -10.62 -22.70
C TYR A 135 12.40 -11.88 -23.56
N GLU A 136 11.29 -12.65 -23.59
CA GLU A 136 11.19 -13.83 -24.46
C GLU A 136 11.27 -13.52 -25.94
N ILE A 137 10.68 -12.39 -26.37
CA ILE A 137 10.72 -11.94 -27.77
C ILE A 137 12.12 -11.49 -28.18
N GLN A 138 12.90 -10.94 -27.23
CA GLN A 138 14.25 -10.41 -27.49
C GLN A 138 15.37 -11.46 -27.43
N THR A 139 15.11 -12.64 -26.90
CA THR A 139 16.06 -13.76 -26.89
C THR A 139 15.64 -14.82 -27.90
N PRO A 140 16.07 -14.73 -29.19
CA PRO A 140 15.82 -15.80 -30.12
C PRO A 140 16.53 -17.08 -29.64
N HIS A 141 15.78 -18.15 -29.56
CA HIS A 141 16.32 -19.47 -29.25
C HIS A 141 17.51 -19.78 -30.17
N ARG A 142 18.68 -19.91 -29.62
CA ARG A 142 19.85 -20.54 -30.26
C ARG A 142 19.74 -22.05 -30.14
#